data_f7f9c21e2d973ac072a97c5f6e4e425d
#
_entry.id   f7f9c21e2d973ac072a97c5f6e4e425d
#
_cell.length_a   1.000
_cell.length_b   1.000
_cell.length_c   1.000
_cell.angle_alpha   90.00
_cell.angle_beta   90.00
_cell.angle_gamma   90.00
#
_symmetry.space_group_name_H-M   'P 1'
#
loop_
_entity.id
_entity.type
_entity.pdbx_description
1 polymer ?
#
loop_
_entity_poly.entity_id
_entity_poly.type
_entity_poly.pdbx_seq_one_letter_code
_entity_poly.pdbx_strand_id
1 'polypeptide(L)'
;MSALKPEAERLDALLHSAGLACGASTAHGVLSGCLVADDSLSAARLARALGERHPAPGHDEAALQAAIEEIRLDLLRALNDPDLGFEPLLSEDDDLAQRSHSLGQWVDGFLGGLGQTPRLGGLKPSPEAAEILRDFAEIARLDPEPEDSEENEEAFAELGEYVRVGVLLLAEELAPERPRQPIPLQ
;
A
#
# COMPACT_ATOMS: atom_id res chain seq x y z
N MET A 1 -20.35 -1.70 9.67
CA MET A 1 -19.82 -2.76 8.77
C MET A 1 -19.11 -2.03 7.66
N SER A 2 -17.79 -2.12 7.63
CA SER A 2 -16.97 -1.41 6.64
C SER A 2 -17.14 -2.02 5.25
N ALA A 3 -17.10 -1.19 4.22
CA ALA A 3 -17.13 -1.64 2.81
C ALA A 3 -15.83 -2.35 2.39
N LEU A 4 -14.75 -2.21 3.17
CA LEU A 4 -13.41 -2.74 2.85
C LEU A 4 -13.30 -4.26 3.04
N LYS A 5 -14.05 -4.86 3.96
CA LYS A 5 -13.95 -6.31 4.23
C LYS A 5 -14.29 -7.20 3.03
N PRO A 6 -15.41 -6.97 2.30
CA PRO A 6 -15.72 -7.76 1.10
C PRO A 6 -14.68 -7.57 -0.04
N GLU A 7 -14.06 -6.41 -0.12
CA GLU A 7 -13.05 -6.10 -1.12
C GLU A 7 -11.73 -6.82 -0.82
N ALA A 8 -11.30 -6.86 0.44
CA ALA A 8 -10.12 -7.59 0.88
C ALA A 8 -10.29 -9.10 0.65
N GLU A 9 -11.42 -9.69 1.03
CA GLU A 9 -11.70 -11.12 0.83
C GLU A 9 -11.73 -11.50 -0.68
N ARG A 10 -12.33 -10.64 -1.50
CA ARG A 10 -12.33 -10.82 -2.97
C ARG A 10 -10.93 -10.77 -3.55
N LEU A 11 -10.12 -9.79 -3.12
CA LEU A 11 -8.74 -9.65 -3.54
C LEU A 11 -7.91 -10.87 -3.13
N ASP A 12 -8.02 -11.33 -1.88
CA ASP A 12 -7.33 -12.53 -1.40
C ASP A 12 -7.66 -13.77 -2.24
N ALA A 13 -8.93 -13.98 -2.58
CA ALA A 13 -9.33 -15.10 -3.42
C ALA A 13 -8.72 -15.03 -4.82
N LEU A 14 -8.64 -13.84 -5.43
CA LEU A 14 -8.03 -13.62 -6.73
C LEU A 14 -6.51 -13.84 -6.69
N LEU A 15 -5.82 -13.30 -5.67
CA LEU A 15 -4.39 -13.49 -5.47
C LEU A 15 -4.04 -14.96 -5.28
N HIS A 16 -4.80 -15.65 -4.42
CA HIS A 16 -4.61 -17.07 -4.18
C HIS A 16 -4.82 -17.90 -5.46
N SER A 17 -5.88 -17.63 -6.22
CA SER A 17 -6.15 -18.34 -7.49
C SER A 17 -5.07 -18.08 -8.54
N ALA A 18 -4.44 -16.90 -8.51
CA ALA A 18 -3.30 -16.55 -9.34
C ALA A 18 -2.00 -17.22 -8.90
N GLY A 19 -2.00 -17.91 -7.75
CA GLY A 19 -0.82 -18.52 -7.16
C GLY A 19 0.21 -17.51 -6.64
N LEU A 20 -0.26 -16.33 -6.25
CA LEU A 20 0.52 -15.33 -5.54
C LEU A 20 0.62 -15.71 -4.07
N ALA A 21 1.81 -15.51 -3.48
CA ALA A 21 2.07 -15.86 -2.08
C ALA A 21 1.70 -14.74 -1.09
N CYS A 22 1.21 -13.60 -1.57
CA CYS A 22 0.84 -12.45 -0.74
C CYS A 22 -0.66 -12.38 -0.50
N GLY A 23 -1.07 -11.89 0.67
CA GLY A 23 -2.44 -11.53 0.99
C GLY A 23 -2.81 -10.11 0.56
N ALA A 24 -4.08 -9.74 0.75
CA ALA A 24 -4.64 -8.46 0.30
C ALA A 24 -3.90 -7.25 0.90
N SER A 25 -3.56 -7.27 2.18
CA SER A 25 -2.83 -6.17 2.82
C SER A 25 -1.44 -5.98 2.21
N THR A 26 -0.67 -7.06 2.05
CA THR A 26 0.65 -7.01 1.38
C THR A 26 0.51 -6.50 -0.05
N ALA A 27 -0.46 -7.05 -0.82
CA ALA A 27 -0.67 -6.64 -2.21
C ALA A 27 -1.03 -5.15 -2.31
N HIS A 28 -1.95 -4.66 -1.47
CA HIS A 28 -2.31 -3.24 -1.42
C HIS A 28 -1.10 -2.38 -1.07
N GLY A 29 -0.26 -2.81 -0.10
CA GLY A 29 1.00 -2.14 0.23
C GLY A 29 1.93 -2.04 -0.98
N VAL A 30 2.19 -3.16 -1.69
CA VAL A 30 3.02 -3.18 -2.91
C VAL A 30 2.51 -2.21 -3.96
N LEU A 31 1.19 -2.23 -4.24
CA LEU A 31 0.57 -1.34 -5.22
C LEU A 31 0.70 0.13 -4.82
N SER A 32 0.49 0.44 -3.53
CA SER A 32 0.66 1.79 -2.98
C SER A 32 2.09 2.28 -3.12
N GLY A 33 3.09 1.48 -2.73
CA GLY A 33 4.50 1.83 -2.86
C GLY A 33 4.93 2.06 -4.30
N CYS A 34 4.48 1.21 -5.22
CA CYS A 34 4.72 1.39 -6.66
C CYS A 34 4.15 2.71 -7.18
N LEU A 35 2.90 3.06 -6.80
CA LEU A 35 2.22 4.27 -7.28
C LEU A 35 2.74 5.55 -6.63
N VAL A 36 3.18 5.50 -5.39
CA VAL A 36 3.91 6.60 -4.74
C VAL A 36 5.22 6.91 -5.49
N ALA A 37 5.92 5.87 -5.95
CA ALA A 37 7.15 6.04 -6.72
C ALA A 37 6.91 6.46 -8.18
N ASP A 38 5.85 5.95 -8.82
CA ASP A 38 5.49 6.23 -10.22
C ASP A 38 3.99 6.07 -10.45
N ASP A 39 3.25 7.18 -10.43
CA ASP A 39 1.80 7.25 -10.63
C ASP A 39 1.33 6.87 -12.04
N SER A 40 2.26 6.74 -12.99
CA SER A 40 1.98 6.37 -14.38
C SER A 40 1.94 4.86 -14.64
N LEU A 41 2.20 4.03 -13.62
CA LEU A 41 2.21 2.58 -13.78
C LEU A 41 0.84 2.03 -14.17
N SER A 42 0.82 1.16 -15.19
CA SER A 42 -0.40 0.45 -15.59
C SER A 42 -0.67 -0.75 -14.69
N ALA A 43 -1.95 -1.21 -14.64
CA ALA A 43 -2.34 -2.41 -13.90
C ALA A 43 -1.49 -3.64 -14.26
N ALA A 44 -1.13 -3.80 -15.52
CA ALA A 44 -0.27 -4.92 -15.96
C ALA A 44 1.15 -4.86 -15.38
N ARG A 45 1.70 -3.66 -15.14
CA ARG A 45 3.00 -3.51 -14.46
C ARG A 45 2.86 -3.73 -12.97
N LEU A 46 1.81 -3.21 -12.36
CA LEU A 46 1.47 -3.43 -10.96
C LEU A 46 1.25 -4.93 -10.65
N ALA A 47 0.54 -5.65 -11.52
CA ALA A 47 0.37 -7.09 -11.39
C ALA A 47 1.71 -7.87 -11.37
N ARG A 48 2.71 -7.41 -12.10
CA ARG A 48 4.06 -8.01 -12.08
C ARG A 48 4.83 -7.68 -10.81
N ALA A 49 4.57 -6.53 -10.22
CA ALA A 49 5.20 -6.14 -8.96
C ALA A 49 4.77 -7.03 -7.78
N LEU A 50 3.61 -7.68 -7.86
CA LEU A 50 3.13 -8.63 -6.86
C LEU A 50 3.93 -9.94 -6.79
N GLY A 51 4.82 -10.19 -7.75
CA GLY A 51 5.72 -11.33 -7.74
C GLY A 51 5.44 -12.40 -8.78
N GLU A 52 6.14 -13.54 -8.65
CA GLU A 52 5.96 -14.70 -9.52
C GLU A 52 4.61 -15.37 -9.25
N ARG A 53 3.98 -15.84 -10.31
CA ARG A 53 2.65 -16.44 -10.27
C ARG A 53 2.67 -17.89 -10.73
N HIS A 54 1.92 -18.71 -10.01
CA HIS A 54 1.68 -20.12 -10.37
C HIS A 54 0.16 -20.36 -10.42
N PRO A 55 -0.53 -19.88 -11.48
CA PRO A 55 -1.98 -19.85 -11.53
C PRO A 55 -2.59 -21.26 -11.36
N ALA A 56 -3.63 -21.34 -10.54
CA ALA A 56 -4.44 -22.54 -10.42
C ALA A 56 -5.24 -22.81 -11.71
N PRO A 57 -5.61 -24.09 -12.00
CA PRO A 57 -6.52 -24.38 -13.09
C PRO A 57 -7.84 -23.59 -12.95
N GLY A 58 -8.22 -22.87 -14.00
CA GLY A 58 -9.42 -22.03 -13.99
C GLY A 58 -9.23 -20.63 -13.40
N HIS A 59 -8.00 -20.21 -13.14
CA HIS A 59 -7.70 -18.82 -12.76
C HIS A 59 -8.26 -17.83 -13.78
N ASP A 60 -8.91 -16.78 -13.29
CA ASP A 60 -9.43 -15.70 -14.11
C ASP A 60 -8.46 -14.51 -14.11
N GLU A 61 -7.56 -14.50 -15.08
CA GLU A 61 -6.59 -13.42 -15.26
C GLU A 61 -7.28 -12.06 -15.51
N ALA A 62 -8.42 -12.06 -16.22
CA ALA A 62 -9.14 -10.82 -16.50
C ALA A 62 -9.75 -10.22 -15.22
N ALA A 63 -10.28 -11.08 -14.33
CA ALA A 63 -10.80 -10.64 -13.04
C ALA A 63 -9.69 -10.07 -12.14
N LEU A 64 -8.51 -10.69 -12.11
CA LEU A 64 -7.36 -10.16 -11.36
C LEU A 64 -6.91 -8.81 -11.92
N GLN A 65 -6.75 -8.68 -13.22
CA GLN A 65 -6.36 -7.42 -13.87
C GLN A 65 -7.39 -6.31 -13.63
N ALA A 66 -8.69 -6.64 -13.66
CA ALA A 66 -9.76 -5.68 -13.36
C ALA A 66 -9.70 -5.21 -11.89
N ALA A 67 -9.48 -6.12 -10.94
CA ALA A 67 -9.34 -5.79 -9.52
C ALA A 67 -8.11 -4.88 -9.26
N ILE A 68 -6.97 -5.19 -9.88
CA ILE A 68 -5.76 -4.35 -9.77
C ILE A 68 -6.00 -2.97 -10.38
N GLU A 69 -6.71 -2.85 -11.50
CA GLU A 69 -7.03 -1.55 -12.10
C GLU A 69 -7.98 -0.75 -11.23
N GLU A 70 -8.97 -1.37 -10.59
CA GLU A 70 -9.88 -0.75 -9.64
C GLU A 70 -9.09 -0.17 -8.45
N ILE A 71 -8.25 -1.00 -7.81
CA ILE A 71 -7.38 -0.56 -6.70
C ILE A 71 -6.43 0.56 -7.14
N ARG A 72 -5.85 0.46 -8.34
CA ARG A 72 -4.97 1.51 -8.88
C ARG A 72 -5.69 2.86 -8.98
N LEU A 73 -6.91 2.86 -9.51
CA LEU A 73 -7.69 4.09 -9.64
C LEU A 73 -8.10 4.66 -8.28
N ASP A 74 -8.44 3.81 -7.32
CA ASP A 74 -8.81 4.23 -5.98
C ASP A 74 -7.60 4.78 -5.22
N LEU A 75 -6.45 4.12 -5.30
CA LEU A 75 -5.20 4.62 -4.72
C LEU A 75 -4.77 5.97 -5.32
N LEU A 76 -4.85 6.13 -6.64
CA LEU A 76 -4.51 7.40 -7.28
C LEU A 76 -5.46 8.53 -6.84
N ARG A 77 -6.74 8.25 -6.62
CA ARG A 77 -7.68 9.23 -6.06
C ARG A 77 -7.33 9.55 -4.61
N ALA A 78 -7.12 8.54 -3.78
CA ALA A 78 -6.84 8.70 -2.35
C ALA A 78 -5.53 9.44 -2.09
N LEU A 79 -4.46 9.11 -2.84
CA LEU A 79 -3.15 9.77 -2.72
C LEU A 79 -3.15 11.24 -3.21
N ASN A 80 -4.14 11.64 -4.04
CA ASN A 80 -4.31 13.01 -4.52
C ASN A 80 -5.49 13.74 -3.87
N ASP A 81 -6.14 13.12 -2.89
CA ASP A 81 -7.27 13.71 -2.19
C ASP A 81 -6.81 14.85 -1.26
N PRO A 82 -7.30 16.09 -1.45
CA PRO A 82 -6.95 17.19 -0.57
C PRO A 82 -7.43 17.01 0.88
N ASP A 83 -8.42 16.14 1.11
CA ASP A 83 -8.92 15.79 2.43
C ASP A 83 -8.14 14.61 3.06
N LEU A 84 -7.02 14.21 2.46
CA LEU A 84 -6.12 13.15 2.93
C LEU A 84 -6.82 11.80 3.12
N GLY A 85 -7.68 11.43 2.17
CA GLY A 85 -8.53 10.24 2.22
C GLY A 85 -7.84 8.90 1.99
N PHE A 86 -6.50 8.85 1.98
CA PHE A 86 -5.76 7.59 1.86
C PHE A 86 -5.86 6.76 3.14
N GLU A 87 -6.17 5.47 2.98
CA GLU A 87 -6.20 4.48 4.06
C GLU A 87 -5.47 3.20 3.64
N PRO A 88 -4.60 2.62 4.48
CA PRO A 88 -4.05 1.29 4.26
C PRO A 88 -5.14 0.22 4.33
N LEU A 89 -5.13 -0.75 3.42
CA LEU A 89 -6.03 -1.91 3.49
C LEU A 89 -5.49 -2.91 4.51
N LEU A 90 -6.05 -2.89 5.71
CA LEU A 90 -5.66 -3.75 6.82
C LEU A 90 -6.74 -4.79 7.13
N SER A 91 -6.39 -5.82 7.91
CA SER A 91 -7.37 -6.75 8.47
C SER A 91 -8.32 -6.02 9.42
N GLU A 92 -9.62 -6.32 9.30
CA GLU A 92 -10.67 -5.85 10.23
C GLU A 92 -11.00 -6.95 11.26
N ASP A 93 -10.03 -7.79 11.62
CA ASP A 93 -10.21 -8.80 12.63
C ASP A 93 -10.42 -8.15 14.02
N ASP A 94 -11.16 -8.83 14.90
CA ASP A 94 -11.32 -8.38 16.28
C ASP A 94 -10.02 -8.57 17.10
N ASP A 95 -9.12 -9.47 16.67
CA ASP A 95 -7.84 -9.76 17.30
C ASP A 95 -6.80 -8.69 16.95
N LEU A 96 -6.32 -7.96 17.94
CA LEU A 96 -5.31 -6.92 17.80
C LEU A 96 -4.00 -7.46 17.21
N ALA A 97 -3.60 -8.69 17.53
CA ALA A 97 -2.39 -9.30 16.98
C ALA A 97 -2.52 -9.51 15.47
N GLN A 98 -3.69 -9.93 14.97
CA GLN A 98 -3.95 -10.08 13.53
C GLN A 98 -3.93 -8.73 12.80
N ARG A 99 -4.50 -7.68 13.40
CA ARG A 99 -4.47 -6.33 12.83
C ARG A 99 -3.04 -5.77 12.79
N SER A 100 -2.29 -5.95 13.87
CA SER A 100 -0.89 -5.53 13.97
C SER A 100 0.01 -6.26 12.96
N HIS A 101 -0.19 -7.58 12.80
CA HIS A 101 0.49 -8.36 11.78
C HIS A 101 0.15 -7.87 10.36
N SER A 102 -1.12 -7.59 10.10
CA SER A 102 -1.59 -7.03 8.83
C SER A 102 -0.94 -5.69 8.50
N LEU A 103 -0.76 -4.80 9.49
CA LEU A 103 -0.06 -3.53 9.33
C LEU A 103 1.41 -3.74 8.96
N GLY A 104 2.12 -4.64 9.68
CA GLY A 104 3.51 -4.98 9.36
C GLY A 104 3.66 -5.52 7.94
N GLN A 105 2.77 -6.43 7.53
CA GLN A 105 2.74 -6.98 6.17
C GLN A 105 2.44 -5.91 5.11
N TRP A 106 1.54 -4.98 5.43
CA TRP A 106 1.23 -3.87 4.53
C TRP A 106 2.44 -2.97 4.32
N VAL A 107 3.14 -2.60 5.41
CA VAL A 107 4.33 -1.75 5.36
C VAL A 107 5.49 -2.43 4.63
N ASP A 108 5.70 -3.74 4.85
CA ASP A 108 6.70 -4.53 4.10
C ASP A 108 6.40 -4.52 2.60
N GLY A 109 5.13 -4.75 2.24
CA GLY A 109 4.66 -4.65 0.86
C GLY A 109 4.91 -3.27 0.27
N PHE A 110 4.61 -2.19 1.01
CA PHE A 110 4.82 -0.81 0.57
C PHE A 110 6.30 -0.52 0.26
N LEU A 111 7.19 -0.87 1.17
CA LEU A 111 8.64 -0.72 0.97
C LEU A 111 9.14 -1.55 -0.21
N GLY A 112 8.63 -2.78 -0.36
CA GLY A 112 8.93 -3.66 -1.49
C GLY A 112 8.49 -3.06 -2.83
N GLY A 113 7.27 -2.52 -2.91
CA GLY A 113 6.73 -1.84 -4.08
C GLY A 113 7.51 -0.58 -4.44
N LEU A 114 7.81 0.24 -3.43
CA LEU A 114 8.62 1.45 -3.58
C LEU A 114 10.00 1.12 -4.18
N GLY A 115 10.67 0.10 -3.62
CA GLY A 115 12.02 -0.33 -4.05
C GLY A 115 12.07 -0.95 -5.45
N GLN A 116 10.97 -1.47 -5.97
CA GLN A 116 10.90 -2.06 -7.32
C GLN A 116 10.84 -1.00 -8.43
N THR A 117 10.66 0.26 -8.10
CA THR A 117 10.49 1.33 -9.08
C THR A 117 11.83 1.95 -9.44
N PRO A 118 12.34 1.77 -10.68
CA PRO A 118 13.67 2.21 -11.08
C PRO A 118 13.92 3.72 -10.92
N ARG A 119 12.85 4.49 -10.92
CA ARG A 119 12.88 5.94 -10.78
C ARG A 119 13.52 6.41 -9.47
N LEU A 120 13.37 5.63 -8.39
CA LEU A 120 13.94 5.96 -7.08
C LEU A 120 15.46 5.76 -7.00
N GLY A 121 16.06 4.99 -7.91
CA GLY A 121 17.49 4.70 -7.89
C GLY A 121 18.41 5.91 -8.05
N GLY A 122 17.88 7.08 -8.40
CA GLY A 122 18.61 8.34 -8.54
C GLY A 122 18.13 9.45 -7.59
N LEU A 123 17.05 9.24 -6.84
CA LEU A 123 16.52 10.21 -5.89
C LEU A 123 17.25 10.08 -4.55
N LYS A 124 17.66 11.21 -3.99
CA LYS A 124 18.09 11.28 -2.59
C LYS A 124 16.89 11.77 -1.80
N PRO A 125 16.31 10.95 -0.93
CA PRO A 125 15.21 11.38 -0.09
C PRO A 125 15.69 12.52 0.83
N SER A 126 14.81 13.43 1.20
CA SER A 126 15.07 14.39 2.26
C SER A 126 15.42 13.67 3.57
N PRO A 127 16.02 14.35 4.55
CA PRO A 127 16.25 13.76 5.87
C PRO A 127 14.95 13.22 6.50
N GLU A 128 13.84 13.92 6.29
CA GLU A 128 12.52 13.58 6.81
C GLU A 128 11.96 12.30 6.15
N ALA A 129 12.00 12.24 4.82
CA ALA A 129 11.60 11.02 4.10
C ALA A 129 12.51 9.82 4.44
N ALA A 130 13.81 10.05 4.62
CA ALA A 130 14.74 9.00 5.03
C ALA A 130 14.46 8.49 6.46
N GLU A 131 13.96 9.34 7.35
CA GLU A 131 13.51 8.95 8.70
C GLU A 131 12.25 8.10 8.60
N ILE A 132 11.21 8.56 7.89
CA ILE A 132 9.97 7.80 7.67
C ILE A 132 10.27 6.41 7.08
N LEU A 133 11.12 6.32 6.07
CA LEU A 133 11.48 5.02 5.46
C LEU A 133 12.21 4.10 6.43
N ARG A 134 13.02 4.64 7.35
CA ARG A 134 13.70 3.86 8.39
C ARG A 134 12.69 3.33 9.41
N ASP A 135 11.77 4.18 9.85
CA ASP A 135 10.73 3.79 10.80
C ASP A 135 9.78 2.75 10.18
N PHE A 136 9.43 2.90 8.92
CA PHE A 136 8.68 1.89 8.18
C PHE A 136 9.42 0.55 8.14
N ALA A 137 10.75 0.56 7.94
CA ALA A 137 11.55 -0.67 7.96
C ALA A 137 11.62 -1.31 9.36
N GLU A 138 11.50 -0.55 10.44
CA GLU A 138 11.36 -1.08 11.81
C GLU A 138 9.95 -1.68 12.00
N ILE A 139 8.88 -0.97 11.61
CA ILE A 139 7.50 -1.44 11.69
C ILE A 139 7.30 -2.75 10.93
N ALA A 140 7.86 -2.86 9.72
CA ALA A 140 7.77 -4.08 8.90
C ALA A 140 8.44 -5.31 9.54
N ARG A 141 9.35 -5.11 10.51
CA ARG A 141 10.07 -6.19 11.22
C ARG A 141 9.46 -6.54 12.57
N LEU A 142 8.50 -5.75 13.02
CA LEU A 142 7.82 -6.07 14.26
C LEU A 142 7.08 -7.41 14.08
N ASP A 143 7.25 -8.29 15.03
CA ASP A 143 6.44 -9.50 15.20
C ASP A 143 5.58 -9.28 16.45
N PRO A 144 4.52 -8.47 16.35
CA PRO A 144 3.76 -8.05 17.49
C PRO A 144 2.81 -9.17 17.90
N GLU A 145 2.95 -9.64 19.13
CA GLU A 145 1.94 -10.39 19.85
C GLU A 145 1.40 -9.51 21.00
N PRO A 146 0.73 -8.37 20.66
CA PRO A 146 0.20 -7.49 21.69
C PRO A 146 -0.92 -8.19 22.44
N GLU A 147 -0.95 -8.04 23.76
CA GLU A 147 -2.13 -8.40 24.55
C GLU A 147 -3.29 -7.45 24.24
N ASP A 148 -4.51 -7.98 24.24
CA ASP A 148 -5.71 -7.16 24.09
C ASP A 148 -5.87 -6.25 25.31
N SER A 149 -5.56 -4.98 25.14
CA SER A 149 -5.69 -3.92 26.12
C SER A 149 -6.02 -2.60 25.48
N GLU A 150 -6.68 -1.71 26.21
CA GLU A 150 -7.00 -0.37 25.74
C GLU A 150 -5.73 0.42 25.34
N GLU A 151 -4.63 0.27 26.10
CA GLU A 151 -3.36 0.89 25.83
C GLU A 151 -2.75 0.42 24.49
N ASN A 152 -2.82 -0.88 24.21
CA ASN A 152 -2.31 -1.44 22.96
C ASN A 152 -3.21 -1.11 21.76
N GLU A 153 -4.51 -0.97 21.96
CA GLU A 153 -5.44 -0.47 20.93
C GLU A 153 -5.13 0.99 20.55
N GLU A 154 -4.88 1.84 21.55
CA GLU A 154 -4.46 3.24 21.30
C GLU A 154 -3.13 3.29 20.57
N ALA A 155 -2.14 2.50 21.00
CA ALA A 155 -0.82 2.43 20.35
C ALA A 155 -0.93 1.94 18.89
N PHE A 156 -1.78 0.95 18.61
CA PHE A 156 -2.04 0.47 17.25
C PHE A 156 -2.68 1.57 16.38
N ALA A 157 -3.65 2.30 16.92
CA ALA A 157 -4.29 3.40 16.19
C ALA A 157 -3.30 4.53 15.86
N GLU A 158 -2.43 4.90 16.81
CA GLU A 158 -1.37 5.89 16.60
C GLU A 158 -0.36 5.42 15.52
N LEU A 159 0.03 4.15 15.56
CA LEU A 159 0.95 3.57 14.58
C LEU A 159 0.33 3.52 13.18
N GLY A 160 -0.95 3.16 13.07
CA GLY A 160 -1.70 3.17 11.83
C GLY A 160 -1.78 4.57 11.22
N GLU A 161 -2.07 5.58 12.05
CA GLU A 161 -2.09 6.98 11.61
C GLU A 161 -0.70 7.49 11.20
N TYR A 162 0.36 7.11 11.93
CA TYR A 162 1.74 7.41 11.55
C TYR A 162 2.09 6.85 10.17
N VAL A 163 1.73 5.58 9.90
CA VAL A 163 1.95 4.95 8.59
C VAL A 163 1.16 5.68 7.51
N ARG A 164 -0.11 6.00 7.75
CA ARG A 164 -0.98 6.72 6.81
C ARG A 164 -0.38 8.07 6.42
N VAL A 165 -0.02 8.89 7.40
CA VAL A 165 0.57 10.22 7.18
C VAL A 165 1.94 10.10 6.51
N GLY A 166 2.76 9.15 6.93
CA GLY A 166 4.07 8.91 6.32
C GLY A 166 3.98 8.56 4.82
N VAL A 167 2.99 7.76 4.41
CA VAL A 167 2.73 7.47 2.99
C VAL A 167 2.39 8.73 2.21
N LEU A 168 1.53 9.60 2.76
CA LEU A 168 1.13 10.85 2.11
C LEU A 168 2.31 11.82 1.95
N LEU A 169 3.17 11.94 2.96
CA LEU A 169 4.39 12.74 2.90
C LEU A 169 5.36 12.20 1.85
N LEU A 170 5.56 10.88 1.80
CA LEU A 170 6.38 10.24 0.78
C LEU A 170 5.79 10.43 -0.63
N ALA A 171 4.47 10.37 -0.77
CA ALA A 171 3.79 10.61 -2.04
C ALA A 171 3.99 12.05 -2.54
N GLU A 172 3.94 13.03 -1.65
CA GLU A 172 4.19 14.43 -1.99
C GLU A 172 5.65 14.65 -2.42
N GLU A 173 6.61 14.12 -1.65
CA GLU A 173 8.03 14.30 -1.92
C GLU A 173 8.51 13.57 -3.17
N LEU A 174 8.03 12.33 -3.38
CA LEU A 174 8.46 11.48 -4.49
C LEU A 174 7.63 11.71 -5.77
N ALA A 175 6.56 12.51 -5.67
CA ALA A 175 5.73 12.83 -6.83
C ALA A 175 6.59 13.35 -7.99
N PRO A 176 6.31 12.93 -9.25
CA PRO A 176 6.97 13.51 -10.40
C PRO A 176 6.75 15.02 -10.41
N GLU A 177 7.83 15.80 -10.62
CA GLU A 177 7.68 17.23 -10.89
C GLU A 177 6.66 17.41 -12.03
N ARG A 178 5.42 17.72 -11.67
CA ARG A 178 4.41 18.07 -12.67
C ARG A 178 4.85 19.40 -13.29
N PRO A 179 4.96 19.51 -14.62
CA PRO A 179 5.23 20.80 -15.24
C PRO A 179 4.15 21.76 -14.74
N ARG A 180 4.55 22.82 -14.02
CA ARG A 180 3.63 23.87 -13.58
C ARG A 180 2.96 24.40 -14.84
N GLN A 181 1.67 24.15 -15.00
CA GLN A 181 0.91 24.82 -16.06
C GLN A 181 1.02 26.32 -15.80
N PRO A 182 1.47 27.12 -16.80
CA PRO A 182 1.52 28.56 -16.63
C PRO A 182 0.10 29.04 -16.33
N ILE A 183 -0.06 29.76 -15.21
CA ILE A 183 -1.31 30.42 -14.86
C ILE A 183 -1.62 31.39 -16.00
N PRO A 184 -2.73 31.25 -16.73
CA PRO A 184 -3.07 32.24 -17.74
C PRO A 184 -3.30 33.59 -17.03
N LEU A 185 -2.43 34.56 -17.33
CA LEU A 185 -2.61 35.94 -16.92
C LEU A 185 -3.87 36.47 -17.62
N GLN A 186 -4.90 36.74 -16.84
CA GLN A 186 -6.09 37.49 -17.31
C GLN A 186 -5.79 38.99 -17.33
#